data_c37d4942f45318308674bb101c8e6fe3
#
_entry.id   c37d4942f45318308674bb101c8e6fe3
#
_cell.length_a   1.000
_cell.length_b   1.000
_cell.length_c   1.000
_cell.angle_alpha   90.00
_cell.angle_beta   90.00
_cell.angle_gamma   90.00
#
_symmetry.space_group_name_H-M   'P 1'
#
loop_
_entity.id
_entity.type
_entity.pdbx_description
1 polymer ?
#
loop_
_entity_poly.entity_id
_entity_poly.type
_entity_poly.pdbx_seq_one_letter_code
_entity_poly.pdbx_strand_id
1 'polypeptide(L)'
;MRDLRDPSAQDDMRVDIALQGPASTEILLKLAGLDADKAAVAGLPWAGITHVTLGGYDLIISRTGYTGERVAYELFVHPDKAAALFHELVELGATPCGLAARDSLRIEAGLPLYGHELAGPLGMGPADAGFGNYVKLWKPFFVGKKAHIQREMQRESIVVRFRLNNRGVRPPHQGDPLVDTKGRTVGIVTSCSIDSEGYQLGQAYVKADYAKRDTQLAVFSGSARMKANPNETAFGKKYTLPDVVTVLSRFPARRKK
;
A
#
# COMPACT_ATOMS: atom_id res chain seq x y z
N MET A 1 25.85 -7.87 4.05
CA MET A 1 24.69 -7.29 3.31
C MET A 1 25.24 -6.10 2.54
N ARG A 2 24.90 -5.94 1.27
CA ARG A 2 25.32 -4.83 0.42
C ARG A 2 24.07 -3.98 0.07
N ASP A 3 24.11 -2.68 0.28
CA ASP A 3 23.05 -1.76 -0.16
C ASP A 3 23.38 -1.26 -1.58
N LEU A 4 22.59 -1.66 -2.56
CA LEU A 4 22.78 -1.27 -3.95
C LEU A 4 22.36 0.19 -4.24
N ARG A 5 21.82 0.91 -3.25
CA ARG A 5 21.54 2.36 -3.34
C ARG A 5 22.71 3.20 -2.85
N ASP A 6 23.64 2.57 -2.14
CA ASP A 6 24.83 3.25 -1.61
C ASP A 6 25.84 3.50 -2.74
N PRO A 7 26.43 4.72 -2.85
CA PRO A 7 27.44 5.03 -3.85
C PRO A 7 28.64 4.09 -3.87
N SER A 8 28.96 3.41 -2.77
CA SER A 8 30.01 2.39 -2.72
C SER A 8 29.71 1.16 -3.61
N ALA A 9 28.46 0.99 -4.05
CA ALA A 9 28.09 -0.06 -4.98
C ALA A 9 28.55 0.22 -6.43
N GLN A 10 28.91 1.47 -6.75
CA GLN A 10 29.43 1.88 -8.08
C GLN A 10 28.53 1.38 -9.22
N ASP A 11 29.08 0.65 -10.19
CA ASP A 11 28.33 0.14 -11.36
C ASP A 11 27.17 -0.80 -11.00
N ASP A 12 27.20 -1.37 -9.79
CA ASP A 12 26.10 -2.20 -9.28
C ASP A 12 24.99 -1.40 -8.61
N MET A 13 25.07 -0.07 -8.57
CA MET A 13 23.99 0.74 -8.00
C MET A 13 22.66 0.46 -8.71
N ARG A 14 21.57 0.42 -7.92
CA ARG A 14 20.21 0.22 -8.45
C ARG A 14 19.21 1.13 -7.76
N VAL A 15 18.34 1.70 -8.57
CA VAL A 15 17.07 2.33 -8.15
C VAL A 15 15.91 1.58 -8.77
N ASP A 16 14.74 1.68 -8.20
CA ASP A 16 13.55 0.93 -8.60
C ASP A 16 12.58 1.81 -9.41
N ILE A 17 12.14 1.29 -10.57
CA ILE A 17 11.04 1.84 -11.37
C ILE A 17 9.94 0.79 -11.41
N ALA A 18 8.75 1.12 -10.90
CA ALA A 18 7.59 0.26 -10.93
C ALA A 18 6.79 0.44 -12.23
N LEU A 19 6.75 -0.58 -13.08
CA LEU A 19 5.90 -0.63 -14.29
C LEU A 19 4.77 -1.64 -14.05
N GLN A 20 3.55 -1.16 -13.85
CA GLN A 20 2.45 -1.97 -13.35
C GLN A 20 1.15 -1.71 -14.12
N GLY A 21 0.47 -2.78 -14.49
CA GLY A 21 -0.75 -2.74 -15.26
C GLY A 21 -0.77 -3.80 -16.37
N PRO A 22 -1.93 -4.06 -16.98
CA PRO A 22 -2.09 -5.15 -17.97
C PRO A 22 -1.19 -5.01 -19.19
N ALA A 23 -0.82 -3.78 -19.59
CA ALA A 23 0.06 -3.53 -20.72
C ALA A 23 1.57 -3.63 -20.40
N SER A 24 1.94 -3.82 -19.13
CA SER A 24 3.35 -3.74 -18.69
C SER A 24 4.28 -4.70 -19.44
N THR A 25 3.84 -5.95 -19.67
CA THR A 25 4.65 -6.92 -20.44
C THR A 25 4.86 -6.45 -21.87
N GLU A 26 3.78 -6.00 -22.53
CA GLU A 26 3.87 -5.52 -23.93
C GLU A 26 4.82 -4.32 -24.04
N ILE A 27 4.75 -3.37 -23.11
CA ILE A 27 5.63 -2.20 -23.06
C ILE A 27 7.09 -2.62 -22.93
N LEU A 28 7.41 -3.54 -21.98
CA LEU A 28 8.77 -4.05 -21.80
C LEU A 28 9.32 -4.75 -23.05
N LEU A 29 8.49 -5.51 -23.76
CA LEU A 29 8.89 -6.23 -24.95
C LEU A 29 9.09 -5.34 -26.19
N LYS A 30 8.64 -4.07 -26.15
CA LYS A 30 8.95 -3.07 -27.19
C LYS A 30 10.37 -2.52 -27.08
N LEU A 31 10.99 -2.60 -25.90
CA LEU A 31 12.40 -2.24 -25.76
C LEU A 31 13.27 -3.14 -26.66
N ALA A 32 14.30 -2.55 -27.27
CA ALA A 32 15.26 -3.30 -28.09
C ALA A 32 16.00 -4.32 -27.19
N GLY A 33 16.27 -5.51 -27.71
CA GLY A 33 16.99 -6.54 -26.97
C GLY A 33 16.99 -7.88 -27.68
N LEU A 34 17.78 -8.81 -27.16
CA LEU A 34 17.86 -10.16 -27.68
C LEU A 34 16.56 -10.93 -27.45
N ASP A 35 16.19 -11.83 -28.34
CA ASP A 35 15.00 -12.67 -28.22
C ASP A 35 15.01 -13.50 -26.91
N ALA A 36 16.21 -13.95 -26.48
CA ALA A 36 16.39 -14.67 -25.23
C ALA A 36 15.99 -13.82 -23.99
N ASP A 37 16.39 -12.55 -23.95
CA ASP A 37 16.06 -11.62 -22.88
C ASP A 37 14.55 -11.31 -22.85
N LYS A 38 13.96 -11.08 -24.01
CA LYS A 38 12.51 -10.87 -24.17
C LYS A 38 11.72 -12.10 -23.74
N ALA A 39 12.17 -13.29 -24.10
CA ALA A 39 11.55 -14.54 -23.69
C ALA A 39 11.65 -14.75 -22.17
N ALA A 40 12.79 -14.40 -21.56
CA ALA A 40 12.97 -14.47 -20.10
C ALA A 40 11.98 -13.56 -19.36
N VAL A 41 11.73 -12.35 -19.85
CA VAL A 41 10.74 -11.42 -19.28
C VAL A 41 9.30 -11.93 -19.48
N ALA A 42 8.97 -12.37 -20.71
CA ALA A 42 7.63 -12.86 -21.03
C ALA A 42 7.25 -14.11 -20.22
N GLY A 43 8.21 -15.01 -20.00
CA GLY A 43 8.05 -16.24 -19.23
C GLY A 43 8.21 -16.10 -17.71
N LEU A 44 8.54 -14.91 -17.20
CA LEU A 44 8.84 -14.70 -15.78
C LEU A 44 7.61 -15.00 -14.91
N PRO A 45 7.68 -15.97 -13.99
CA PRO A 45 6.56 -16.27 -13.10
C PRO A 45 6.38 -15.19 -12.02
N TRP A 46 5.21 -15.15 -11.40
CA TRP A 46 4.98 -14.27 -10.24
C TRP A 46 6.02 -14.51 -9.14
N ALA A 47 6.55 -13.42 -8.59
CA ALA A 47 7.68 -13.38 -7.65
C ALA A 47 8.99 -13.95 -8.21
N GLY A 48 9.07 -14.14 -9.53
CA GLY A 48 10.32 -14.43 -10.23
C GLY A 48 11.18 -13.20 -10.39
N ILE A 49 12.48 -13.43 -10.60
CA ILE A 49 13.47 -12.40 -10.87
C ILE A 49 14.36 -12.86 -12.03
N THR A 50 14.76 -11.93 -12.89
CA THR A 50 15.69 -12.19 -14.01
C THR A 50 16.62 -11.01 -14.19
N HIS A 51 17.76 -11.25 -14.83
CA HIS A 51 18.74 -10.23 -15.22
C HIS A 51 18.84 -10.23 -16.73
N VAL A 52 18.58 -9.10 -17.36
CA VAL A 52 18.48 -8.95 -18.81
C VAL A 52 19.01 -7.60 -19.29
N THR A 53 19.33 -7.49 -20.58
CA THR A 53 19.63 -6.20 -21.22
C THR A 53 18.52 -5.86 -22.22
N LEU A 54 17.73 -4.83 -21.91
CA LEU A 54 16.67 -4.31 -22.78
C LEU A 54 16.84 -2.80 -22.97
N GLY A 55 16.64 -2.29 -24.20
CA GLY A 55 16.86 -0.88 -24.54
C GLY A 55 18.30 -0.38 -24.33
N GLY A 56 19.26 -1.30 -24.21
CA GLY A 56 20.63 -0.95 -23.80
C GLY A 56 20.79 -0.71 -22.30
N TYR A 57 19.75 -0.98 -21.50
CA TYR A 57 19.77 -0.91 -20.03
C TYR A 57 20.08 -2.27 -19.44
N ASP A 58 21.04 -2.29 -18.51
CA ASP A 58 21.30 -3.45 -17.63
C ASP A 58 20.25 -3.48 -16.52
N LEU A 59 19.33 -4.44 -16.56
CA LEU A 59 18.14 -4.51 -15.73
C LEU A 59 18.10 -5.79 -14.91
N ILE A 60 17.85 -5.63 -13.60
CA ILE A 60 17.28 -6.71 -12.80
C ILE A 60 15.78 -6.49 -12.80
N ILE A 61 15.00 -7.45 -13.26
CA ILE A 61 13.54 -7.35 -13.33
C ILE A 61 12.91 -8.35 -12.38
N SER A 62 12.08 -7.86 -11.47
CA SER A 62 11.24 -8.68 -10.59
C SER A 62 9.79 -8.61 -11.04
N ARG A 63 9.11 -9.75 -11.15
CA ARG A 63 7.67 -9.79 -11.41
C ARG A 63 6.88 -9.67 -10.12
N THR A 64 6.98 -8.51 -9.52
CA THR A 64 6.33 -8.09 -8.29
C THR A 64 5.70 -6.72 -8.47
N GLY A 65 4.87 -6.29 -7.51
CA GLY A 65 4.29 -4.96 -7.55
C GLY A 65 3.43 -4.67 -6.33
N TYR A 66 3.13 -3.39 -6.15
CA TYR A 66 2.46 -2.87 -4.97
C TYR A 66 1.21 -2.02 -5.29
N THR A 67 0.54 -2.32 -6.40
CA THR A 67 -0.69 -1.64 -6.86
C THR A 67 -1.92 -2.54 -6.86
N GLY A 68 -1.73 -3.84 -6.62
CA GLY A 68 -2.80 -4.83 -6.71
C GLY A 68 -3.01 -5.39 -8.12
N GLU A 69 -2.27 -4.89 -9.12
CA GLU A 69 -2.30 -5.43 -10.47
C GLU A 69 -1.60 -6.80 -10.56
N ARG A 70 -2.13 -7.66 -11.43
CA ARG A 70 -1.58 -9.00 -11.65
C ARG A 70 -0.33 -8.99 -12.53
N VAL A 71 -0.31 -8.07 -13.49
CA VAL A 71 0.84 -7.84 -14.36
C VAL A 71 1.58 -6.64 -13.83
N ALA A 72 2.68 -6.88 -13.16
CA ALA A 72 3.45 -5.85 -12.48
C ALA A 72 4.92 -6.24 -12.47
N TYR A 73 5.78 -5.27 -12.71
CA TYR A 73 7.23 -5.43 -12.70
C TYR A 73 7.86 -4.31 -11.89
N GLU A 74 8.93 -4.65 -11.20
CA GLU A 74 9.87 -3.72 -10.56
C GLU A 74 11.19 -3.85 -11.30
N LEU A 75 11.67 -2.72 -11.87
CA LEU A 75 12.83 -2.63 -12.75
C LEU A 75 13.95 -1.95 -11.98
N PHE A 76 14.97 -2.70 -11.64
CA PHE A 76 16.14 -2.18 -10.95
C PHE A 76 17.20 -1.82 -11.97
N VAL A 77 17.49 -0.54 -12.09
CA VAL A 77 18.40 0.06 -13.09
C VAL A 77 19.42 0.95 -12.39
N HIS A 78 20.57 1.17 -13.01
CA HIS A 78 21.56 2.13 -12.50
C HIS A 78 20.93 3.54 -12.41
N PRO A 79 21.18 4.32 -11.34
CA PRO A 79 20.59 5.66 -11.15
C PRO A 79 20.76 6.59 -12.33
N ASP A 80 21.92 6.61 -12.96
CA ASP A 80 22.24 7.48 -14.12
C ASP A 80 21.40 7.13 -15.37
N LYS A 81 20.82 5.95 -15.42
CA LYS A 81 19.98 5.48 -16.53
C LYS A 81 18.49 5.55 -16.21
N ALA A 82 18.11 5.79 -14.93
CA ALA A 82 16.72 5.70 -14.48
C ALA A 82 15.81 6.71 -15.19
N ALA A 83 16.25 7.96 -15.34
CA ALA A 83 15.47 8.98 -16.03
C ALA A 83 15.23 8.64 -17.49
N ALA A 84 16.26 8.18 -18.22
CA ALA A 84 16.16 7.79 -19.63
C ALA A 84 15.20 6.60 -19.81
N LEU A 85 15.35 5.55 -19.00
CA LEU A 85 14.45 4.40 -19.03
C LEU A 85 13.00 4.81 -18.72
N PHE A 86 12.79 5.68 -17.72
CA PHE A 86 11.44 6.15 -17.37
C PHE A 86 10.77 6.87 -18.55
N HIS A 87 11.48 7.78 -19.20
CA HIS A 87 10.98 8.49 -20.39
C HIS A 87 10.68 7.55 -21.54
N GLU A 88 11.56 6.61 -21.85
CA GLU A 88 11.34 5.63 -22.92
C GLU A 88 10.11 4.75 -22.65
N LEU A 89 9.90 4.30 -21.40
CA LEU A 89 8.69 3.56 -21.03
C LEU A 89 7.42 4.40 -21.24
N VAL A 90 7.45 5.70 -20.95
CA VAL A 90 6.33 6.62 -21.21
C VAL A 90 6.08 6.76 -22.72
N GLU A 91 7.11 6.93 -23.53
CA GLU A 91 6.99 6.99 -25.00
C GLU A 91 6.43 5.68 -25.58
N LEU A 92 6.75 4.54 -24.98
CA LEU A 92 6.22 3.22 -25.35
C LEU A 92 4.79 2.97 -24.88
N GLY A 93 4.18 3.92 -24.14
CA GLY A 93 2.78 3.90 -23.75
C GLY A 93 2.48 3.71 -22.27
N ALA A 94 3.49 3.78 -21.38
CA ALA A 94 3.24 3.81 -19.94
C ALA A 94 2.71 5.18 -19.51
N THR A 95 1.69 5.21 -18.67
CA THR A 95 1.19 6.45 -18.07
C THR A 95 2.00 6.80 -16.84
N PRO A 96 2.65 7.99 -16.78
CA PRO A 96 3.37 8.40 -15.58
C PRO A 96 2.39 8.66 -14.42
N CYS A 97 2.67 8.04 -13.26
CA CYS A 97 1.83 8.11 -12.08
C CYS A 97 2.62 8.67 -10.90
N GLY A 98 2.00 9.60 -10.15
CA GLY A 98 2.58 10.15 -8.93
C GLY A 98 2.30 9.30 -7.68
N LEU A 99 2.88 9.71 -6.55
CA LEU A 99 2.73 9.02 -5.26
C LEU A 99 1.28 8.92 -4.80
N ALA A 100 0.44 9.93 -5.08
CA ALA A 100 -0.97 9.90 -4.73
C ALA A 100 -1.73 8.79 -5.47
N ALA A 101 -1.47 8.59 -6.76
CA ALA A 101 -2.04 7.50 -7.55
C ALA A 101 -1.60 6.14 -7.00
N ARG A 102 -0.31 5.99 -6.67
CA ARG A 102 0.23 4.77 -6.04
C ARG A 102 -0.46 4.48 -4.70
N ASP A 103 -0.68 5.53 -3.89
CA ASP A 103 -1.33 5.38 -2.58
C ASP A 103 -2.80 4.97 -2.72
N SER A 104 -3.54 5.55 -3.67
CA SER A 104 -4.90 5.12 -4.01
C SER A 104 -4.96 3.64 -4.41
N LEU A 105 -4.13 3.24 -5.35
CA LEU A 105 -4.11 1.88 -5.88
C LEU A 105 -3.78 0.84 -4.80
N ARG A 106 -2.74 1.08 -3.96
CA ARG A 106 -2.38 0.13 -2.90
C ARG A 106 -3.46 0.04 -1.81
N ILE A 107 -4.16 1.15 -1.50
CA ILE A 107 -5.27 1.15 -0.52
C ILE A 107 -6.46 0.39 -1.08
N GLU A 108 -6.82 0.60 -2.35
CA GLU A 108 -7.86 -0.19 -3.03
C GLU A 108 -7.54 -1.69 -2.98
N ALA A 109 -6.28 -2.06 -3.22
CA ALA A 109 -5.84 -3.44 -3.15
C ALA A 109 -5.74 -4.00 -1.71
N GLY A 110 -5.83 -3.15 -0.70
CA GLY A 110 -5.67 -3.53 0.70
C GLY A 110 -4.21 -3.77 1.10
N LEU A 111 -3.25 -3.24 0.36
CA LEU A 111 -1.83 -3.42 0.67
C LEU A 111 -1.37 -2.44 1.75
N PRO A 112 -0.62 -2.92 2.78
CA PRO A 112 -0.13 -2.09 3.86
C PRO A 112 1.09 -1.28 3.44
N LEU A 113 1.25 -0.08 3.98
CA LEU A 113 2.46 0.72 3.81
C LEU A 113 3.33 0.64 5.07
N TYR A 114 4.65 0.46 4.89
CA TYR A 114 5.60 0.54 6.01
C TYR A 114 5.58 1.96 6.61
N GLY A 115 5.50 2.04 7.92
CA GLY A 115 5.31 3.29 8.65
C GLY A 115 3.84 3.66 8.92
N HIS A 116 2.89 3.00 8.24
CA HIS A 116 1.45 3.19 8.38
C HIS A 116 0.78 1.93 8.95
N GLU A 117 0.57 0.90 8.12
CA GLU A 117 -0.05 -0.38 8.50
C GLU A 117 0.97 -1.47 8.87
N LEU A 118 2.26 -1.21 8.65
CA LEU A 118 3.38 -2.04 9.13
C LEU A 118 4.36 -1.17 9.88
N ALA A 119 4.84 -1.63 11.03
CA ALA A 119 5.63 -0.85 11.98
C ALA A 119 4.88 0.44 12.41
N GLY A 120 5.44 1.61 12.14
CA GLY A 120 4.82 2.89 12.46
C GLY A 120 4.64 3.14 13.96
N PRO A 121 3.93 4.20 14.36
CA PRO A 121 3.72 4.57 15.77
C PRO A 121 2.98 3.49 16.57
N LEU A 122 2.15 2.68 15.91
CA LEU A 122 1.38 1.60 16.54
C LEU A 122 2.15 0.29 16.59
N GLY A 123 3.35 0.23 16.03
CA GLY A 123 4.24 -0.92 16.03
C GLY A 123 3.63 -2.18 15.40
N MET A 124 2.75 -2.03 14.40
CA MET A 124 2.00 -3.12 13.79
C MET A 124 2.89 -4.14 13.08
N GLY A 125 2.55 -5.43 13.26
CA GLY A 125 3.21 -6.54 12.59
C GLY A 125 2.43 -7.09 11.39
N PRO A 126 3.00 -8.07 10.66
CA PRO A 126 2.37 -8.64 9.48
C PRO A 126 0.96 -9.19 9.71
N ALA A 127 0.71 -9.81 10.85
CA ALA A 127 -0.61 -10.38 11.13
C ALA A 127 -1.66 -9.32 11.47
N ASP A 128 -1.28 -8.21 12.11
CA ASP A 128 -2.16 -7.05 12.30
C ASP A 128 -2.67 -6.53 10.95
N ALA A 129 -1.78 -6.51 9.95
CA ALA A 129 -2.08 -6.08 8.60
C ALA A 129 -2.76 -7.15 7.72
N GLY A 130 -3.09 -8.32 8.26
CA GLY A 130 -3.73 -9.41 7.52
C GLY A 130 -2.77 -10.29 6.72
N PHE A 131 -1.47 -10.18 6.94
CA PHE A 131 -0.42 -10.92 6.24
C PHE A 131 0.27 -11.99 7.12
N GLY A 132 -0.37 -12.42 8.21
CA GLY A 132 0.17 -13.43 9.12
C GLY A 132 0.56 -14.74 8.45
N ASN A 133 -0.16 -15.15 7.40
CA ASN A 133 0.14 -16.38 6.64
C ASN A 133 1.51 -16.36 5.93
N TYR A 134 2.10 -15.19 5.74
CA TYR A 134 3.44 -15.05 5.18
C TYR A 134 4.53 -15.33 6.22
N VAL A 135 4.20 -15.27 7.52
CA VAL A 135 5.13 -15.59 8.61
C VAL A 135 5.14 -17.09 8.82
N LYS A 136 6.24 -17.75 8.49
CA LYS A 136 6.37 -19.22 8.52
C LYS A 136 6.84 -19.69 9.89
N LEU A 137 5.92 -19.79 10.86
CA LEU A 137 6.23 -20.19 12.25
C LEU A 137 6.79 -21.61 12.40
N TRP A 138 6.58 -22.45 11.39
CA TRP A 138 7.17 -23.81 11.35
C TRP A 138 8.70 -23.80 11.20
N LYS A 139 9.30 -22.73 10.71
CA LYS A 139 10.77 -22.61 10.69
C LYS A 139 11.29 -22.60 12.11
N PRO A 140 12.38 -23.36 12.41
CA PRO A 140 12.92 -23.46 13.77
C PRO A 140 13.36 -22.09 14.31
N PHE A 141 13.95 -21.26 13.47
CA PHE A 141 14.46 -19.95 13.84
C PHE A 141 14.33 -18.93 12.70
N PHE A 142 14.01 -17.70 13.08
CA PHE A 142 14.23 -16.47 12.30
C PHE A 142 14.20 -15.26 13.24
N VAL A 143 14.87 -14.17 12.84
CA VAL A 143 14.92 -12.93 13.64
C VAL A 143 13.50 -12.38 13.82
N GLY A 144 13.11 -12.11 15.08
CA GLY A 144 11.80 -11.61 15.43
C GLY A 144 10.72 -12.66 15.68
N LYS A 145 10.98 -13.98 15.52
CA LYS A 145 9.98 -15.04 15.74
C LYS A 145 9.32 -14.95 17.12
N LYS A 146 10.10 -14.82 18.20
CA LYS A 146 9.58 -14.74 19.59
C LYS A 146 8.70 -13.50 19.77
N ALA A 147 9.15 -12.34 19.30
CA ALA A 147 8.40 -11.09 19.39
C ALA A 147 7.08 -11.15 18.59
N HIS A 148 7.11 -11.76 17.38
CA HIS A 148 5.91 -11.98 16.59
C HIS A 148 4.88 -12.85 17.31
N ILE A 149 5.30 -13.99 17.89
CA ILE A 149 4.40 -14.89 18.66
C ILE A 149 3.79 -14.14 19.86
N GLN A 150 4.60 -13.43 20.63
CA GLN A 150 4.11 -12.65 21.78
C GLN A 150 3.07 -11.62 21.38
N ARG A 151 3.31 -10.90 20.27
CA ARG A 151 2.35 -9.94 19.75
C ARG A 151 1.04 -10.58 19.32
N GLU A 152 1.09 -11.73 18.63
CA GLU A 152 -0.11 -12.46 18.20
C GLU A 152 -0.99 -12.89 19.39
N MET A 153 -0.37 -13.31 20.48
CA MET A 153 -1.10 -13.70 21.71
C MET A 153 -1.80 -12.53 22.40
N GLN A 154 -1.35 -11.30 22.17
CA GLN A 154 -1.87 -10.07 22.78
C GLN A 154 -2.67 -9.20 21.81
N ARG A 155 -2.87 -9.67 20.58
CA ARG A 155 -3.52 -8.88 19.54
C ARG A 155 -5.02 -8.70 19.81
N GLU A 156 -5.44 -7.46 20.03
CA GLU A 156 -6.84 -7.07 20.22
C GLU A 156 -7.41 -6.29 19.02
N SER A 157 -6.55 -5.87 18.11
CA SER A 157 -6.93 -5.01 16.99
C SER A 157 -6.31 -5.52 15.69
N ILE A 158 -6.93 -5.18 14.58
CA ILE A 158 -6.47 -5.54 13.23
C ILE A 158 -6.68 -4.39 12.26
N VAL A 159 -5.94 -4.40 11.17
CA VAL A 159 -6.14 -3.46 10.07
C VAL A 159 -7.36 -3.87 9.26
N VAL A 160 -8.28 -2.94 9.08
CA VAL A 160 -9.43 -3.08 8.18
C VAL A 160 -9.33 -2.06 7.05
N ARG A 161 -10.05 -2.30 5.97
CA ARG A 161 -10.37 -1.27 4.99
C ARG A 161 -11.73 -0.67 5.33
N PHE A 162 -11.88 0.63 5.11
CA PHE A 162 -13.16 1.31 5.25
C PHE A 162 -13.39 2.26 4.08
N ARG A 163 -14.64 2.59 3.79
CA ARG A 163 -15.02 3.59 2.80
C ARG A 163 -16.01 4.57 3.44
N LEU A 164 -15.84 5.86 3.18
CA LEU A 164 -16.81 6.87 3.54
C LEU A 164 -18.08 6.69 2.69
N ASN A 165 -19.24 6.83 3.31
CA ASN A 165 -20.51 6.55 2.64
C ASN A 165 -20.90 7.65 1.64
N ASN A 166 -20.33 8.85 1.77
CA ASN A 166 -20.60 10.00 0.91
C ASN A 166 -19.34 10.39 0.11
N ARG A 167 -19.56 10.89 -1.12
CA ARG A 167 -18.50 11.52 -1.93
C ARG A 167 -18.33 12.99 -1.53
N GLY A 168 -17.17 13.57 -1.88
CA GLY A 168 -16.90 14.98 -1.67
C GLY A 168 -16.70 15.39 -0.21
N VAL A 169 -16.59 14.43 0.70
CA VAL A 169 -16.30 14.67 2.11
C VAL A 169 -14.80 14.89 2.33
N ARG A 170 -14.47 15.55 3.42
CA ARG A 170 -13.07 15.79 3.81
C ARG A 170 -12.33 14.47 3.99
N PRO A 171 -11.15 14.28 3.38
CA PRO A 171 -10.37 13.06 3.58
C PRO A 171 -9.89 12.94 5.04
N PRO A 172 -10.11 11.78 5.67
CA PRO A 172 -9.46 11.46 6.92
C PRO A 172 -7.93 11.39 6.77
N HIS A 173 -7.22 11.71 7.85
CA HIS A 173 -5.77 11.67 7.91
C HIS A 173 -5.31 10.60 8.90
N GLN A 174 -4.05 10.19 8.77
CA GLN A 174 -3.42 9.32 9.75
C GLN A 174 -3.57 9.89 11.17
N GLY A 175 -4.05 9.08 12.11
CA GLY A 175 -4.30 9.46 13.49
C GLY A 175 -5.73 9.92 13.78
N ASP A 176 -6.57 10.16 12.77
CA ASP A 176 -7.98 10.49 13.00
C ASP A 176 -8.71 9.30 13.63
N PRO A 177 -9.54 9.51 14.68
CA PRO A 177 -10.22 8.43 15.37
C PRO A 177 -11.44 7.92 14.61
N LEU A 178 -11.63 6.59 14.65
CA LEU A 178 -12.91 5.95 14.36
C LEU A 178 -13.66 5.68 15.65
N VAL A 179 -14.96 5.96 15.62
CA VAL A 179 -15.84 5.80 16.76
C VAL A 179 -17.02 4.89 16.43
N ASP A 180 -17.53 4.21 17.46
CA ASP A 180 -18.78 3.45 17.38
C ASP A 180 -20.01 4.37 17.43
N THR A 181 -21.20 3.77 17.34
CA THR A 181 -22.50 4.49 17.43
C THR A 181 -22.75 5.18 18.78
N LYS A 182 -21.93 4.89 19.79
CA LYS A 182 -21.97 5.51 21.13
C LYS A 182 -20.90 6.58 21.30
N GLY A 183 -20.13 6.90 20.24
CA GLY A 183 -19.06 7.89 20.27
C GLY A 183 -17.76 7.40 20.93
N ARG A 184 -17.61 6.10 21.22
CA ARG A 184 -16.38 5.55 21.79
C ARG A 184 -15.35 5.31 20.70
N THR A 185 -14.13 5.75 20.89
CA THR A 185 -13.02 5.47 19.98
C THR A 185 -12.72 3.96 19.95
N VAL A 186 -12.85 3.37 18.77
CA VAL A 186 -12.65 1.93 18.54
C VAL A 186 -11.55 1.65 17.51
N GLY A 187 -11.00 2.68 16.89
CA GLY A 187 -9.92 2.55 15.92
C GLY A 187 -9.28 3.88 15.56
N ILE A 188 -8.21 3.80 14.78
CA ILE A 188 -7.42 4.94 14.33
C ILE A 188 -7.14 4.77 12.83
N VAL A 189 -7.36 5.82 12.04
CA VAL A 189 -7.02 5.85 10.61
C VAL A 189 -5.51 5.74 10.45
N THR A 190 -5.06 4.85 9.58
CA THR A 190 -3.65 4.67 9.24
C THR A 190 -3.32 5.25 7.88
N SER A 191 -4.25 5.15 6.92
CA SER A 191 -4.11 5.71 5.57
C SER A 191 -5.49 6.04 5.00
N CYS A 192 -5.56 7.05 4.13
CA CYS A 192 -6.74 7.34 3.36
C CYS A 192 -6.38 7.99 2.02
N SER A 193 -7.07 7.62 0.97
CA SER A 193 -6.97 8.20 -0.36
C SER A 193 -8.31 8.10 -1.08
N ILE A 194 -8.41 8.68 -2.27
CA ILE A 194 -9.60 8.58 -3.09
C ILE A 194 -9.57 7.27 -3.91
N ASP A 195 -10.71 6.58 -4.01
CA ASP A 195 -10.84 5.41 -4.87
C ASP A 195 -11.23 5.78 -6.30
N SER A 196 -11.24 4.78 -7.20
CA SER A 196 -11.61 4.96 -8.60
C SER A 196 -13.06 5.41 -8.83
N GLU A 197 -13.92 5.29 -7.81
CA GLU A 197 -15.31 5.73 -7.85
C GLU A 197 -15.51 7.12 -7.24
N GLY A 198 -14.46 7.75 -6.72
CA GLY A 198 -14.50 9.09 -6.10
C GLY A 198 -14.93 9.11 -4.63
N TYR A 199 -14.90 7.97 -3.94
CA TYR A 199 -15.09 7.91 -2.50
C TYR A 199 -13.77 7.98 -1.76
N GLN A 200 -13.78 8.49 -0.54
CA GLN A 200 -12.65 8.34 0.36
C GLN A 200 -12.60 6.88 0.84
N LEU A 201 -11.50 6.21 0.54
CA LEU A 201 -11.19 4.84 0.92
C LEU A 201 -9.96 4.84 1.81
N GLY A 202 -10.00 4.13 2.93
CA GLY A 202 -8.89 4.12 3.87
C GLY A 202 -8.61 2.76 4.46
N GLN A 203 -7.52 2.72 5.21
CA GLN A 203 -7.16 1.65 6.12
C GLN A 203 -7.11 2.20 7.53
N ALA A 204 -7.49 1.38 8.51
CA ALA A 204 -7.52 1.76 9.91
C ALA A 204 -7.19 0.57 10.80
N TYR A 205 -6.52 0.82 11.91
CA TYR A 205 -6.29 -0.16 12.95
C TYR A 205 -7.46 -0.10 13.95
N VAL A 206 -8.27 -1.16 13.99
CA VAL A 206 -9.58 -1.19 14.66
C VAL A 206 -9.64 -2.38 15.61
N LYS A 207 -10.29 -2.22 16.77
CA LYS A 207 -10.56 -3.34 17.69
C LYS A 207 -11.27 -4.47 16.94
N ALA A 208 -10.87 -5.72 17.19
CA ALA A 208 -11.32 -6.89 16.45
C ALA A 208 -12.85 -7.05 16.41
N ASP A 209 -13.54 -6.69 17.51
CA ASP A 209 -15.01 -6.75 17.60
C ASP A 209 -15.73 -5.85 16.57
N TYR A 210 -15.06 -4.80 16.10
CA TYR A 210 -15.60 -3.85 15.12
C TYR A 210 -15.07 -4.09 13.69
N ALA A 211 -14.25 -5.10 13.49
CA ALA A 211 -13.58 -5.35 12.22
C ALA A 211 -14.41 -6.17 11.22
N LYS A 212 -15.62 -6.58 11.59
CA LYS A 212 -16.51 -7.35 10.70
C LYS A 212 -16.91 -6.48 9.52
N ARG A 213 -16.92 -7.08 8.32
CA ARG A 213 -17.44 -6.44 7.11
C ARG A 213 -18.85 -5.91 7.33
N ASP A 214 -19.15 -4.78 6.70
CA ASP A 214 -20.42 -4.04 6.75
C ASP A 214 -20.73 -3.40 8.12
N THR A 215 -19.79 -3.44 9.09
CA THR A 215 -19.89 -2.66 10.33
C THR A 215 -19.89 -1.17 10.00
N GLN A 216 -20.85 -0.45 10.57
CA GLN A 216 -20.94 1.00 10.45
C GLN A 216 -20.18 1.65 11.62
N LEU A 217 -19.26 2.53 11.29
CA LEU A 217 -18.50 3.36 12.21
C LEU A 217 -18.62 4.81 11.78
N ALA A 218 -18.00 5.72 12.52
CA ALA A 218 -17.86 7.09 12.09
C ALA A 218 -16.42 7.57 12.29
N VAL A 219 -15.96 8.49 11.43
CA VAL A 219 -14.62 9.07 11.49
C VAL A 219 -14.69 10.58 11.71
N PHE A 220 -13.87 11.08 12.62
CA PHE A 220 -13.70 12.52 12.83
C PHE A 220 -12.52 13.03 11.99
N SER A 221 -12.78 13.39 10.74
CA SER A 221 -11.76 13.87 9.81
C SER A 221 -11.12 15.19 10.28
N GLY A 222 -9.80 15.18 10.50
CA GLY A 222 -9.01 16.33 10.93
C GLY A 222 -9.08 16.64 12.43
N SER A 223 -9.60 15.75 13.26
CA SER A 223 -9.67 15.93 14.72
C SER A 223 -8.30 15.97 15.39
N ALA A 224 -7.30 15.31 14.83
CA ALA A 224 -5.93 15.35 15.33
C ALA A 224 -5.33 16.77 15.39
N ARG A 225 -5.94 17.74 14.67
CA ARG A 225 -5.56 19.15 14.66
C ARG A 225 -6.46 20.04 15.51
N MET A 226 -7.59 19.51 16.01
CA MET A 226 -8.56 20.30 16.79
C MET A 226 -8.24 20.24 18.28
N LYS A 227 -7.56 21.23 18.80
CA LYS A 227 -7.48 21.55 20.25
C LYS A 227 -8.76 22.25 20.70
N ALA A 228 -9.94 21.69 20.41
CA ALA A 228 -11.20 22.24 20.91
C ALA A 228 -11.51 21.60 22.27
N ASN A 229 -11.68 22.43 23.28
CA ASN A 229 -12.21 21.96 24.55
C ASN A 229 -13.69 21.56 24.33
N PRO A 230 -14.06 20.27 24.44
CA PRO A 230 -15.42 19.81 24.16
C PRO A 230 -16.47 20.36 25.14
N ASN A 231 -16.03 20.94 26.26
CA ASN A 231 -16.91 21.49 27.30
C ASN A 231 -17.30 22.97 27.08
N GLU A 232 -16.75 23.64 26.06
CA GLU A 232 -17.15 24.99 25.71
C GLU A 232 -18.30 24.99 24.70
N THR A 233 -19.53 24.95 25.15
CA THR A 233 -20.72 25.13 24.33
C THR A 233 -21.06 26.61 24.23
N ALA A 234 -21.02 27.17 23.01
CA ALA A 234 -21.46 28.54 22.74
C ALA A 234 -22.36 28.58 21.52
N PHE A 235 -23.41 29.41 21.56
CA PHE A 235 -24.29 29.66 20.42
C PHE A 235 -23.49 30.15 19.21
N GLY A 236 -23.76 29.57 18.01
CA GLY A 236 -23.06 29.91 16.77
C GLY A 236 -21.70 29.22 16.57
N LYS A 237 -21.19 28.46 17.55
CA LYS A 237 -19.97 27.68 17.40
C LYS A 237 -20.21 26.49 16.46
N LYS A 238 -19.31 26.31 15.49
CA LYS A 238 -19.37 25.15 14.58
C LYS A 238 -18.60 23.97 15.19
N TYR A 239 -19.26 22.82 15.17
CA TYR A 239 -18.65 21.53 15.55
C TYR A 239 -18.46 20.68 14.28
N THR A 240 -17.37 19.92 14.24
CA THR A 240 -17.19 18.93 13.18
C THR A 240 -18.08 17.73 13.50
N LEU A 241 -18.98 17.38 12.58
CA LEU A 241 -19.73 16.14 12.67
C LEU A 241 -18.88 14.99 12.13
N PRO A 242 -18.99 13.78 12.69
CA PRO A 242 -18.31 12.63 12.14
C PRO A 242 -18.97 12.16 10.86
N ASP A 243 -18.15 11.73 9.90
CA ASP A 243 -18.60 11.10 8.66
C ASP A 243 -18.79 9.59 8.86
N VAL A 244 -19.91 9.06 8.37
CA VAL A 244 -20.21 7.63 8.46
C VAL A 244 -19.33 6.86 7.49
N VAL A 245 -18.74 5.77 7.98
CA VAL A 245 -17.91 4.85 7.21
C VAL A 245 -18.42 3.43 7.32
N THR A 246 -18.22 2.65 6.25
CA THR A 246 -18.51 1.22 6.22
C THR A 246 -17.22 0.43 6.19
N VAL A 247 -17.07 -0.53 7.10
CA VAL A 247 -15.95 -1.47 7.11
C VAL A 247 -16.09 -2.42 5.93
N LEU A 248 -15.02 -2.54 5.14
CA LEU A 248 -14.94 -3.43 3.98
C LEU A 248 -14.17 -4.72 4.34
N SER A 249 -14.25 -5.71 3.45
CA SER A 249 -13.36 -6.87 3.54
C SER A 249 -11.90 -6.42 3.48
N ARG A 250 -11.04 -7.08 4.26
CA ARG A 250 -9.59 -6.74 4.34
C ARG A 250 -8.94 -6.66 2.96
N PHE A 251 -9.27 -7.61 2.10
CA PHE A 251 -8.84 -7.60 0.70
C PHE A 251 -10.05 -7.51 -0.21
N PRO A 252 -9.95 -6.83 -1.36
CA PRO A 252 -11.03 -6.81 -2.34
C PRO A 252 -11.30 -8.21 -2.90
N ALA A 253 -12.53 -8.47 -3.29
CA ALA A 253 -12.84 -9.67 -4.05
C ALA A 253 -12.01 -9.66 -5.35
N ARG A 254 -11.47 -10.82 -5.74
CA ARG A 254 -10.75 -10.94 -7.02
C ARG A 254 -11.73 -10.58 -8.13
N ARG A 255 -11.40 -9.56 -8.94
CA ARG A 255 -12.15 -9.29 -10.17
C ARG A 255 -12.12 -10.57 -11.02
N LYS A 256 -13.29 -11.15 -11.28
CA LYS A 256 -13.40 -12.19 -12.31
C LYS A 256 -13.04 -11.52 -13.65
N LYS A 257 -12.18 -12.18 -14.41
CA LYS A 257 -11.90 -11.76 -15.80
C LYS A 257 -13.13 -11.89 -16.66
#